data_2572fbda0480cf2110d2459ce5c2031a
#
_entry.id   2572fbda0480cf2110d2459ce5c2031a
#
_cell.length_a   1.000
_cell.length_b   1.000
_cell.length_c   1.000
_cell.angle_alpha   90.00
_cell.angle_beta   90.00
_cell.angle_gamma   90.00
#
_symmetry.space_group_name_H-M   'P 1'
#
loop_
_entity.id
_entity.type
_entity.pdbx_description
1 polymer ?
#
loop_
_entity_poly.entity_id
_entity_poly.type
_entity_poly.pdbx_seq_one_letter_code
_entity_poly.pdbx_strand_id
1 'polypeptide(L)'
;MKKTKILLVSMTALLLASCGTKKAVIQQKPVQDNKVAQQTAPAPKDNKMESLVVMQRVADNALYQKNLVSNLTFTLNDGHKDITVPGILRMRKDEVIRLQLLIPILRSEVGRIEFAKDYVLFIDRIHKQYVKASYDEVGFLRDNGINFYSLQSLFWNQVFIPRQQKVSEADLSQFAVDESKAQAEGSTLISLKDGKMDYKWSVNPKSNQIVLTTVTYNSNTHGASKLSWSYDDFKAFGSKL
;
A
#
# COMPACT_ATOMS: atom_id res chain seq x y z
N MET A 1 38.77 24.45 -26.91
CA MET A 1 38.05 25.70 -27.18
C MET A 1 36.94 25.43 -28.19
N LYS A 2 35.65 25.45 -27.79
CA LYS A 2 34.49 25.79 -28.63
C LYS A 2 33.29 25.97 -27.70
N LYS A 3 32.90 27.21 -27.57
CA LYS A 3 31.71 27.68 -26.80
C LYS A 3 30.50 27.42 -27.68
N THR A 4 29.45 26.80 -27.13
CA THR A 4 28.15 26.74 -27.80
C THR A 4 27.15 27.47 -26.91
N LYS A 5 26.45 28.39 -27.53
CA LYS A 5 25.60 29.44 -26.97
C LYS A 5 24.25 28.88 -26.50
N ILE A 6 23.82 29.33 -25.33
CA ILE A 6 22.47 29.17 -24.78
C ILE A 6 21.54 30.12 -25.54
N LEU A 7 20.45 29.58 -26.09
CA LEU A 7 19.37 30.37 -26.69
C LEU A 7 18.22 30.39 -25.68
N LEU A 8 18.04 31.58 -25.07
CA LEU A 8 16.86 31.92 -24.27
C LEU A 8 15.74 32.28 -25.24
N VAL A 9 14.61 31.60 -25.13
CA VAL A 9 13.35 32.05 -25.71
C VAL A 9 12.39 32.38 -24.57
N SER A 10 12.25 33.67 -24.33
CA SER A 10 11.20 34.28 -23.54
C SER A 10 9.90 34.31 -24.34
N MET A 11 8.80 33.84 -23.77
CA MET A 11 7.48 34.09 -24.32
C MET A 11 6.57 34.68 -23.24
N THR A 12 6.19 35.90 -23.52
CA THR A 12 5.49 36.90 -22.74
C THR A 12 4.03 36.52 -22.44
N ALA A 13 3.59 37.01 -21.30
CA ALA A 13 2.24 36.99 -20.76
C ALA A 13 1.20 37.69 -21.65
N LEU A 14 -0.04 37.19 -21.60
CA LEU A 14 -1.23 37.97 -21.90
C LEU A 14 -2.27 37.79 -20.79
N LEU A 15 -2.42 38.88 -20.03
CA LEU A 15 -3.48 39.08 -19.05
C LEU A 15 -4.73 39.55 -19.81
N LEU A 16 -5.87 38.92 -19.54
CA LEU A 16 -7.18 39.53 -19.77
C LEU A 16 -8.03 39.41 -18.51
N ALA A 17 -8.14 40.55 -17.82
CA ALA A 17 -9.12 40.82 -16.80
C ALA A 17 -10.49 41.07 -17.39
N SER A 18 -11.54 40.48 -16.83
CA SER A 18 -12.91 40.94 -17.02
C SER A 18 -13.64 40.93 -15.68
N CYS A 19 -13.81 42.12 -15.12
CA CYS A 19 -14.74 42.45 -14.04
C CYS A 19 -16.18 42.51 -14.57
N GLY A 20 -17.10 41.93 -13.78
CA GLY A 20 -18.54 42.08 -14.00
C GLY A 20 -19.30 41.95 -12.70
N THR A 21 -19.36 43.06 -11.93
CA THR A 21 -20.25 43.25 -10.78
C THR A 21 -21.70 43.42 -11.22
N LYS A 22 -22.65 42.70 -10.61
CA LYS A 22 -24.04 43.15 -10.51
C LYS A 22 -24.62 42.91 -9.12
N LYS A 23 -25.20 44.00 -8.62
CA LYS A 23 -25.73 44.25 -7.28
C LYS A 23 -27.03 43.48 -7.01
N ALA A 24 -27.18 43.20 -5.70
CA ALA A 24 -28.37 42.67 -5.04
C ALA A 24 -29.58 43.61 -5.16
N VAL A 25 -30.76 43.03 -5.20
CA VAL A 25 -32.03 43.69 -4.81
C VAL A 25 -32.72 42.77 -3.81
N ILE A 26 -32.93 43.32 -2.62
CA ILE A 26 -33.68 42.73 -1.52
C ILE A 26 -35.17 43.10 -1.76
N GLN A 27 -36.06 42.12 -1.74
CA GLN A 27 -37.50 42.35 -1.44
C GLN A 27 -37.99 41.33 -0.42
N GLN A 28 -38.60 41.86 0.64
CA GLN A 28 -39.20 41.14 1.77
C GLN A 28 -40.67 40.84 1.54
N LYS A 29 -41.04 39.57 1.94
CA LYS A 29 -42.30 39.07 2.58
C LYS A 29 -43.60 38.97 1.74
N PRO A 30 -44.51 38.01 2.09
CA PRO A 30 -44.95 37.63 3.43
C PRO A 30 -44.97 36.10 3.74
N VAL A 31 -45.10 35.84 5.04
CA VAL A 31 -45.22 34.58 5.75
C VAL A 31 -46.49 33.83 5.36
N GLN A 32 -46.38 32.51 5.11
CA GLN A 32 -47.46 31.56 5.29
C GLN A 32 -46.95 30.31 5.97
N ASP A 33 -47.53 29.98 7.12
CA ASP A 33 -47.32 28.76 7.89
C ASP A 33 -47.67 27.54 7.04
N ASN A 34 -46.69 26.65 6.84
CA ASN A 34 -46.96 25.23 6.57
C ASN A 34 -46.02 24.39 7.39
N LYS A 35 -46.62 23.61 8.28
CA LYS A 35 -45.99 22.51 9.01
C LYS A 35 -45.28 21.61 8.01
N VAL A 36 -43.98 21.75 7.87
CA VAL A 36 -43.12 20.76 7.23
C VAL A 36 -42.60 19.84 8.33
N ALA A 37 -42.98 18.57 8.22
CA ALA A 37 -42.42 17.50 9.03
C ALA A 37 -40.90 17.62 9.08
N GLN A 38 -40.37 17.73 10.29
CA GLN A 38 -38.91 17.57 10.53
C GLN A 38 -38.52 16.19 10.02
N GLN A 39 -37.91 16.15 8.83
CA GLN A 39 -37.03 15.06 8.48
C GLN A 39 -35.83 15.15 9.44
N THR A 40 -35.87 14.33 10.48
CA THR A 40 -34.72 14.02 11.29
C THR A 40 -33.62 13.60 10.35
N ALA A 41 -32.56 14.43 10.25
CA ALA A 41 -31.32 14.03 9.62
C ALA A 41 -30.91 12.69 10.22
N PRO A 42 -30.42 11.72 9.42
CA PRO A 42 -29.93 10.46 9.95
C PRO A 42 -28.91 10.76 11.04
N ALA A 43 -29.06 10.17 12.22
CA ALA A 43 -28.04 10.21 13.26
C ALA A 43 -26.68 9.85 12.64
N PRO A 44 -25.56 10.49 13.05
CA PRO A 44 -24.26 10.11 12.53
C PRO A 44 -24.09 8.61 12.75
N LYS A 45 -24.02 7.85 11.65
CA LYS A 45 -23.73 6.42 11.68
C LYS A 45 -22.46 6.23 12.48
N ASP A 46 -22.45 5.26 13.39
CA ASP A 46 -21.29 4.93 14.20
C ASP A 46 -20.24 4.24 13.28
N ASN A 47 -19.52 5.08 12.52
CA ASN A 47 -18.51 4.66 11.54
C ASN A 47 -17.45 3.74 12.17
N LYS A 48 -17.31 3.76 13.49
CA LYS A 48 -16.35 2.92 14.21
C LYS A 48 -16.76 1.44 14.21
N MET A 49 -18.03 1.14 14.40
CA MET A 49 -18.52 -0.25 14.36
C MET A 49 -18.44 -0.81 12.94
N GLU A 50 -18.82 -0.03 11.93
CA GLU A 50 -18.69 -0.44 10.51
C GLU A 50 -17.23 -0.72 10.15
N SER A 51 -16.30 0.15 10.57
CA SER A 51 -14.86 -0.06 10.37
C SER A 51 -14.34 -1.35 11.01
N LEU A 52 -14.76 -1.66 12.22
CA LEU A 52 -14.38 -2.91 12.90
C LEU A 52 -14.90 -4.14 12.17
N VAL A 53 -16.13 -4.09 11.64
CA VAL A 53 -16.70 -5.20 10.84
C VAL A 53 -15.89 -5.44 9.57
N VAL A 54 -15.48 -4.38 8.87
CA VAL A 54 -14.61 -4.50 7.69
C VAL A 54 -13.28 -5.12 8.08
N MET A 55 -12.65 -4.61 9.13
CA MET A 55 -11.37 -5.13 9.61
C MET A 55 -11.45 -6.61 10.01
N GLN A 56 -12.51 -7.01 10.69
CA GLN A 56 -12.73 -8.40 11.08
C GLN A 56 -12.86 -9.32 9.86
N ARG A 57 -13.63 -8.92 8.85
CA ARG A 57 -13.79 -9.70 7.61
C ARG A 57 -12.46 -9.88 6.87
N VAL A 58 -11.63 -8.85 6.82
CA VAL A 58 -10.29 -8.94 6.22
C VAL A 58 -9.38 -9.87 7.03
N ALA A 59 -9.42 -9.78 8.36
CA ALA A 59 -8.65 -10.65 9.24
C ALA A 59 -9.09 -12.14 9.13
N ASP A 60 -10.40 -12.39 9.04
CA ASP A 60 -10.98 -13.73 8.90
C ASP A 60 -10.65 -14.38 7.55
N ASN A 61 -10.26 -13.56 6.56
CA ASN A 61 -9.88 -14.04 5.23
C ASN A 61 -8.44 -14.64 5.19
N ALA A 62 -7.77 -14.67 6.32
CA ALA A 62 -6.41 -15.22 6.46
C ALA A 62 -6.34 -16.69 6.01
N LEU A 63 -5.29 -17.02 5.26
CA LEU A 63 -5.00 -18.39 4.85
C LEU A 63 -4.40 -19.18 6.04
N TYR A 64 -4.89 -20.40 6.25
CA TYR A 64 -4.42 -21.30 7.30
C TYR A 64 -3.34 -22.29 6.83
N GLN A 65 -3.07 -22.31 5.53
CA GLN A 65 -2.08 -23.21 4.93
C GLN A 65 -0.67 -22.91 5.46
N LYS A 66 0.15 -23.95 5.50
CA LYS A 66 1.52 -23.84 5.99
C LYS A 66 2.51 -23.39 4.91
N ASN A 67 2.22 -23.71 3.66
CA ASN A 67 3.08 -23.43 2.53
C ASN A 67 2.33 -22.63 1.45
N LEU A 68 3.03 -21.69 0.83
CA LEU A 68 2.55 -20.90 -0.29
C LEU A 68 3.61 -20.89 -1.41
N VAL A 69 3.17 -21.07 -2.64
CA VAL A 69 3.98 -20.84 -3.84
C VAL A 69 3.17 -19.98 -4.79
N SER A 70 3.75 -18.86 -5.23
CA SER A 70 3.13 -17.94 -6.17
C SER A 70 4.15 -17.43 -7.17
N ASN A 71 3.70 -17.09 -8.38
CA ASN A 71 4.48 -16.30 -9.29
C ASN A 71 4.50 -14.85 -8.81
N LEU A 72 5.54 -14.12 -9.15
CA LEU A 72 5.66 -12.69 -8.90
C LEU A 72 6.34 -11.99 -10.09
N THR A 73 6.10 -10.71 -10.21
CA THR A 73 6.87 -9.80 -11.05
C THR A 73 7.46 -8.73 -10.13
N PHE A 74 8.77 -8.58 -10.17
CA PHE A 74 9.48 -7.56 -9.41
C PHE A 74 9.90 -6.44 -10.35
N THR A 75 9.50 -5.20 -10.03
CA THR A 75 9.90 -4.00 -10.76
C THR A 75 10.61 -3.05 -9.81
N LEU A 76 11.84 -2.68 -10.17
CA LEU A 76 12.62 -1.65 -9.49
C LEU A 76 12.66 -0.42 -10.38
N ASN A 77 12.20 0.72 -9.85
CA ASN A 77 12.39 2.03 -10.46
C ASN A 77 13.57 2.73 -9.79
N ASP A 78 14.60 3.07 -10.56
CA ASP A 78 15.80 3.78 -10.07
C ASP A 78 15.74 5.30 -10.31
N GLY A 79 14.56 5.81 -10.74
CA GLY A 79 14.36 7.21 -11.10
C GLY A 79 14.64 7.51 -12.58
N HIS A 80 15.27 6.59 -13.33
CA HIS A 80 15.60 6.73 -14.74
C HIS A 80 14.91 5.67 -15.61
N LYS A 81 14.81 4.45 -15.09
CA LYS A 81 14.20 3.32 -15.81
C LYS A 81 13.58 2.32 -14.85
N ASP A 82 12.65 1.55 -15.38
CA ASP A 82 12.09 0.38 -14.72
C ASP A 82 12.87 -0.88 -15.11
N ILE A 83 13.34 -1.61 -14.11
CA ILE A 83 13.93 -2.93 -14.27
C ILE A 83 12.91 -3.95 -13.77
N THR A 84 12.34 -4.72 -14.70
CA THR A 84 11.30 -5.70 -14.39
C THR A 84 11.83 -7.12 -14.60
N VAL A 85 11.69 -7.97 -13.59
CA VAL A 85 12.08 -9.36 -13.62
C VAL A 85 10.97 -10.27 -13.09
N PRO A 86 10.69 -11.41 -13.74
CA PRO A 86 9.79 -12.41 -13.19
C PRO A 86 10.44 -13.13 -12.01
N GLY A 87 9.63 -13.70 -11.14
CA GLY A 87 10.12 -14.45 -10.00
C GLY A 87 9.13 -15.47 -9.48
N ILE A 88 9.54 -16.16 -8.43
CA ILE A 88 8.74 -17.11 -7.69
C ILE A 88 8.86 -16.77 -6.21
N LEU A 89 7.72 -16.56 -5.56
CA LEU A 89 7.58 -16.49 -4.13
C LEU A 89 7.36 -17.92 -3.59
N ARG A 90 8.17 -18.32 -2.61
CA ARG A 90 7.97 -19.56 -1.85
C ARG A 90 8.01 -19.23 -0.37
N MET A 91 6.98 -19.64 0.33
CA MET A 91 6.88 -19.35 1.76
C MET A 91 6.52 -20.60 2.53
N ARG A 92 7.09 -20.71 3.72
CA ARG A 92 6.65 -21.58 4.78
C ARG A 92 6.33 -20.72 5.99
N LYS A 93 5.06 -20.74 6.40
CA LYS A 93 4.53 -19.89 7.45
C LYS A 93 5.35 -20.05 8.73
N ASP A 94 5.70 -18.91 9.33
CA ASP A 94 6.49 -18.80 10.55
C ASP A 94 7.91 -19.41 10.48
N GLU A 95 8.42 -19.65 9.26
CA GLU A 95 9.76 -20.22 9.08
C GLU A 95 10.61 -19.43 8.08
N VAL A 96 10.16 -19.29 6.83
CA VAL A 96 10.98 -18.69 5.77
C VAL A 96 10.13 -18.13 4.63
N ILE A 97 10.62 -17.04 4.05
CA ILE A 97 10.10 -16.42 2.82
C ILE A 97 11.25 -16.36 1.82
N ARG A 98 11.03 -16.83 0.60
CA ARG A 98 12.02 -16.79 -0.49
C ARG A 98 11.44 -16.14 -1.72
N LEU A 99 12.11 -15.10 -2.19
CA LEU A 99 11.88 -14.44 -3.46
C LEU A 99 12.98 -14.87 -4.42
N GLN A 100 12.66 -15.70 -5.41
CA GLN A 100 13.58 -16.07 -6.47
C GLN A 100 13.39 -15.13 -7.66
N LEU A 101 14.44 -14.47 -8.10
CA LEU A 101 14.43 -13.58 -9.26
C LEU A 101 14.99 -14.36 -10.46
N LEU A 102 14.29 -14.31 -11.58
CA LEU A 102 14.55 -15.17 -12.72
C LEU A 102 14.90 -14.33 -13.96
N ILE A 103 15.78 -14.86 -14.83
CA ILE A 103 15.95 -14.30 -16.16
C ILE A 103 14.65 -14.47 -16.94
N PRO A 104 14.14 -13.42 -17.61
CA PRO A 104 13.05 -13.57 -18.58
C PRO A 104 13.40 -14.65 -19.60
N ILE A 105 12.40 -15.40 -20.08
CA ILE A 105 12.51 -16.48 -21.08
C ILE A 105 13.20 -17.74 -20.52
N LEU A 106 14.49 -17.66 -20.12
CA LEU A 106 15.24 -18.83 -19.64
C LEU A 106 14.81 -19.32 -18.26
N ARG A 107 14.18 -18.45 -17.47
CA ARG A 107 13.73 -18.70 -16.10
C ARG A 107 14.82 -19.25 -15.15
N SER A 108 16.09 -19.05 -15.50
CA SER A 108 17.21 -19.33 -14.61
C SER A 108 17.26 -18.33 -13.48
N GLU A 109 17.54 -18.78 -12.26
CA GLU A 109 17.64 -17.92 -11.09
C GLU A 109 18.91 -17.05 -11.16
N VAL A 110 18.73 -15.72 -11.13
CA VAL A 110 19.83 -14.74 -11.11
C VAL A 110 20.07 -14.17 -9.73
N GLY A 111 19.07 -14.23 -8.87
CA GLY A 111 19.17 -13.75 -7.50
C GLY A 111 18.08 -14.34 -6.62
N ARG A 112 18.32 -14.27 -5.33
CA ARG A 112 17.36 -14.72 -4.30
C ARG A 112 17.44 -13.79 -3.11
N ILE A 113 16.27 -13.47 -2.58
CA ILE A 113 16.16 -12.85 -1.26
C ILE A 113 15.45 -13.86 -0.36
N GLU A 114 16.06 -14.17 0.77
CA GLU A 114 15.47 -15.04 1.78
C GLU A 114 15.31 -14.26 3.08
N PHE A 115 14.13 -14.30 3.65
CA PHE A 115 13.82 -13.76 4.96
C PHE A 115 13.55 -14.94 5.89
N ALA A 116 14.35 -15.07 6.92
CA ALA A 116 14.11 -15.93 8.07
C ALA A 116 13.71 -15.08 9.27
N LYS A 117 13.42 -15.66 10.42
CA LYS A 117 12.98 -14.91 11.60
C LYS A 117 14.02 -13.92 12.12
N ASP A 118 15.29 -14.24 11.96
CA ASP A 118 16.44 -13.57 12.56
C ASP A 118 17.40 -12.96 11.55
N TYR A 119 17.25 -13.28 10.26
CA TYR A 119 18.13 -12.74 9.22
C TYR A 119 17.45 -12.54 7.88
N VAL A 120 18.08 -11.67 7.09
CA VAL A 120 17.85 -11.51 5.65
C VAL A 120 19.09 -11.99 4.92
N LEU A 121 18.91 -12.83 3.90
CA LEU A 121 19.98 -13.32 3.04
C LEU A 121 19.69 -12.90 1.60
N PHE A 122 20.61 -12.14 1.02
CA PHE A 122 20.62 -11.82 -0.40
C PHE A 122 21.66 -12.63 -1.12
N ILE A 123 21.31 -13.32 -2.19
CA ILE A 123 22.19 -14.11 -3.02
C ILE A 123 22.19 -13.53 -4.43
N ASP A 124 23.35 -13.07 -4.89
CA ASP A 124 23.61 -12.69 -6.27
C ASP A 124 24.32 -13.84 -7.00
N ARG A 125 23.61 -14.51 -7.90
CA ARG A 125 24.16 -15.65 -8.63
C ARG A 125 25.00 -15.23 -9.84
N ILE A 126 24.81 -14.01 -10.34
CA ILE A 126 25.57 -13.47 -11.46
C ILE A 126 27.01 -13.23 -11.03
N HIS A 127 27.18 -12.52 -9.91
CA HIS A 127 28.51 -12.19 -9.38
C HIS A 127 29.03 -13.21 -8.34
N LYS A 128 28.24 -14.28 -8.06
CA LYS A 128 28.57 -15.34 -7.09
C LYS A 128 28.85 -14.79 -5.68
N GLN A 129 28.02 -13.86 -5.25
CA GLN A 129 28.15 -13.19 -3.95
C GLN A 129 26.90 -13.40 -3.13
N TYR A 130 27.02 -13.25 -1.82
CA TYR A 130 25.89 -13.21 -0.91
C TYR A 130 26.16 -12.23 0.24
N VAL A 131 25.07 -11.69 0.77
CA VAL A 131 25.08 -10.88 2.00
C VAL A 131 24.06 -11.47 2.94
N LYS A 132 24.46 -11.73 4.17
CA LYS A 132 23.58 -12.14 5.28
C LYS A 132 23.65 -11.07 6.37
N ALA A 133 22.51 -10.56 6.81
CA ALA A 133 22.41 -9.55 7.84
C ALA A 133 21.23 -9.85 8.77
N SER A 134 21.30 -9.47 10.03
CA SER A 134 20.13 -9.42 10.91
C SER A 134 19.20 -8.27 10.53
N TYR A 135 17.94 -8.29 10.99
CA TYR A 135 17.02 -7.17 10.77
C TYR A 135 17.53 -5.87 11.38
N ASP A 136 18.28 -5.95 12.49
CA ASP A 136 18.84 -4.79 13.18
C ASP A 136 20.06 -4.18 12.44
N GLU A 137 20.75 -4.96 11.64
CA GLU A 137 21.85 -4.48 10.78
C GLU A 137 21.34 -3.78 9.52
N VAL A 138 20.11 -4.07 9.09
CA VAL A 138 19.47 -3.39 7.97
C VAL A 138 18.74 -2.16 8.48
N GLY A 139 19.41 -1.01 8.49
CA GLY A 139 18.93 0.23 9.12
C GLY A 139 17.50 0.59 8.74
N PHE A 140 17.11 0.47 7.47
CA PHE A 140 15.74 0.73 7.02
C PHE A 140 14.71 -0.18 7.72
N LEU A 141 14.99 -1.48 7.86
CA LEU A 141 14.07 -2.43 8.49
C LEU A 141 13.96 -2.15 10.00
N ARG A 142 15.12 -2.01 10.66
CA ARG A 142 15.22 -1.69 12.08
C ARG A 142 14.45 -0.41 12.44
N ASP A 143 14.77 0.69 11.77
CA ASP A 143 14.26 2.02 12.10
C ASP A 143 12.74 2.15 11.87
N ASN A 144 12.21 1.34 10.98
CA ASN A 144 10.78 1.30 10.67
C ASN A 144 10.04 0.10 11.29
N GLY A 145 10.72 -0.70 12.10
CA GLY A 145 10.12 -1.83 12.81
C GLY A 145 9.59 -2.94 11.90
N ILE A 146 10.15 -3.05 10.69
CA ILE A 146 9.81 -4.10 9.73
C ILE A 146 10.58 -5.36 10.11
N ASN A 147 9.87 -6.41 10.47
CA ASN A 147 10.42 -7.69 10.86
C ASN A 147 9.93 -8.81 9.91
N PHE A 148 10.33 -10.03 10.18
CA PHE A 148 9.89 -11.22 9.44
C PHE A 148 8.35 -11.31 9.33
N TYR A 149 7.63 -11.04 10.41
CA TYR A 149 6.17 -11.18 10.46
C TYR A 149 5.44 -10.09 9.67
N SER A 150 5.99 -8.87 9.63
CA SER A 150 5.48 -7.81 8.76
C SER A 150 5.58 -8.21 7.28
N LEU A 151 6.74 -8.75 6.87
CA LEU A 151 6.95 -9.26 5.52
C LEU A 151 6.09 -10.48 5.22
N GLN A 152 5.97 -11.40 6.18
CA GLN A 152 5.09 -12.55 6.04
C GLN A 152 3.65 -12.10 5.79
N SER A 153 3.13 -11.17 6.58
CA SER A 153 1.77 -10.66 6.42
C SER A 153 1.57 -9.98 5.07
N LEU A 154 2.53 -9.16 4.63
CA LEU A 154 2.53 -8.57 3.29
C LEU A 154 2.36 -9.64 2.22
N PHE A 155 3.22 -10.66 2.19
CA PHE A 155 3.18 -11.69 1.15
C PHE A 155 2.02 -12.69 1.32
N TRP A 156 1.43 -12.77 2.51
CA TRP A 156 0.30 -13.66 2.83
C TRP A 156 -1.07 -12.99 2.67
N ASN A 157 -1.13 -11.80 2.06
CA ASN A 157 -2.37 -11.03 1.89
C ASN A 157 -3.06 -10.66 3.20
N GLN A 158 -2.30 -10.13 4.16
CA GLN A 158 -2.80 -9.75 5.48
C GLN A 158 -2.38 -8.33 5.85
N VAL A 159 -3.18 -7.68 6.69
CA VAL A 159 -2.75 -6.45 7.38
C VAL A 159 -1.74 -6.79 8.47
N PHE A 160 -0.89 -5.83 8.83
CA PHE A 160 0.09 -6.00 9.90
C PHE A 160 0.30 -4.68 10.66
N ILE A 161 0.81 -4.79 11.86
CA ILE A 161 1.31 -3.68 12.67
C ILE A 161 2.82 -3.88 12.84
N PRO A 162 3.65 -2.86 12.54
CA PRO A 162 5.09 -2.95 12.74
C PRO A 162 5.47 -3.42 14.15
N ARG A 163 6.56 -4.14 14.29
CA ARG A 163 7.07 -4.73 15.53
C ARG A 163 6.22 -5.85 16.14
N GLN A 164 5.01 -6.08 15.64
CA GLN A 164 4.15 -7.16 16.12
C GLN A 164 4.33 -8.43 15.29
N GLN A 165 4.07 -9.58 15.92
CA GLN A 165 4.05 -10.87 15.22
C GLN A 165 2.69 -11.19 14.61
N LYS A 166 1.62 -10.69 15.23
CA LYS A 166 0.23 -10.96 14.83
C LYS A 166 -0.64 -9.77 15.23
N VAL A 167 -1.59 -9.45 14.38
CA VAL A 167 -2.69 -8.52 14.70
C VAL A 167 -3.74 -9.30 15.49
N SER A 168 -4.09 -8.83 16.68
CA SER A 168 -5.18 -9.36 17.51
C SER A 168 -6.48 -8.61 17.23
N GLU A 169 -7.61 -9.15 17.70
CA GLU A 169 -8.92 -8.46 17.59
C GLU A 169 -8.91 -7.07 18.27
N ALA A 170 -8.19 -6.95 19.41
CA ALA A 170 -8.06 -5.68 20.11
C ALA A 170 -7.30 -4.63 19.29
N ASP A 171 -6.40 -5.06 18.41
CA ASP A 171 -5.60 -4.18 17.57
C ASP A 171 -6.36 -3.63 16.36
N LEU A 172 -7.49 -4.23 15.97
CA LEU A 172 -8.25 -3.84 14.78
C LEU A 172 -8.71 -2.39 14.83
N SER A 173 -8.92 -1.85 16.04
CA SER A 173 -9.31 -0.45 16.24
C SER A 173 -8.19 0.57 15.92
N GLN A 174 -6.95 0.14 15.73
CA GLN A 174 -5.83 1.00 15.36
C GLN A 174 -5.83 1.36 13.87
N PHE A 175 -6.56 0.60 13.05
CA PHE A 175 -6.66 0.85 11.62
C PHE A 175 -7.78 1.83 11.32
N ALA A 176 -7.51 2.78 10.42
CA ALA A 176 -8.54 3.64 9.86
C ALA A 176 -9.09 2.98 8.58
N VAL A 177 -10.41 2.96 8.45
CA VAL A 177 -11.13 2.44 7.28
C VAL A 177 -11.86 3.60 6.60
N ASP A 178 -11.68 3.77 5.30
CA ASP A 178 -12.28 4.84 4.51
C ASP A 178 -12.77 4.27 3.17
N GLU A 179 -14.07 4.20 3.02
CA GLU A 179 -14.70 3.73 1.77
C GLU A 179 -14.64 4.78 0.65
N SER A 180 -14.44 6.05 1.01
CA SER A 180 -14.44 7.16 0.05
C SER A 180 -13.08 7.42 -0.60
N LYS A 181 -11.98 6.90 -0.03
CA LYS A 181 -10.60 7.17 -0.45
C LYS A 181 -9.89 5.95 -1.03
N ALA A 182 -10.62 5.11 -1.72
CA ALA A 182 -10.05 3.94 -2.35
C ALA A 182 -8.89 4.28 -3.32
N GLN A 183 -7.78 3.54 -3.22
CA GLN A 183 -6.66 3.66 -4.16
C GLN A 183 -6.91 2.90 -5.47
N ALA A 184 -7.72 1.84 -5.41
CA ALA A 184 -8.21 1.09 -6.55
C ALA A 184 -9.72 1.31 -6.66
N GLU A 185 -10.23 1.54 -7.87
CA GLU A 185 -11.65 1.80 -8.12
C GLU A 185 -12.53 0.71 -7.52
N GLY A 186 -13.55 1.10 -6.74
CA GLY A 186 -14.47 0.19 -6.08
C GLY A 186 -13.88 -0.59 -4.91
N SER A 187 -12.73 -0.19 -4.35
CA SER A 187 -12.14 -0.80 -3.17
C SER A 187 -12.38 0.02 -1.90
N THR A 188 -12.27 -0.62 -0.74
CA THR A 188 -12.23 0.03 0.57
C THR A 188 -10.78 0.26 0.98
N LEU A 189 -10.45 1.45 1.45
CA LEU A 189 -9.10 1.78 1.94
C LEU A 189 -8.99 1.50 3.43
N ILE A 190 -8.03 0.66 3.80
CA ILE A 190 -7.54 0.51 5.18
C ILE A 190 -6.19 1.22 5.28
N SER A 191 -5.94 1.92 6.38
CA SER A 191 -4.67 2.60 6.59
C SER A 191 -4.20 2.55 8.03
N LEU A 192 -2.87 2.58 8.20
CA LEU A 192 -2.17 2.68 9.47
C LEU A 192 -0.97 3.60 9.30
N LYS A 193 -0.74 4.49 10.26
CA LYS A 193 0.47 5.31 10.32
C LYS A 193 1.31 4.90 11.52
N ASP A 194 2.61 4.72 11.28
CA ASP A 194 3.59 4.48 12.35
C ASP A 194 4.85 5.29 12.06
N GLY A 195 5.05 6.36 12.82
CA GLY A 195 6.16 7.29 12.64
C GLY A 195 6.21 7.88 11.22
N LYS A 196 7.28 7.57 10.48
CA LYS A 196 7.49 8.02 9.09
C LYS A 196 6.86 7.08 8.05
N MET A 197 6.28 5.99 8.48
CA MET A 197 5.66 5.00 7.61
C MET A 197 4.16 5.24 7.48
N ASP A 198 3.67 5.11 6.27
CA ASP A 198 2.25 5.15 5.94
C ASP A 198 1.89 3.84 5.19
N TYR A 199 1.09 3.02 5.83
CA TYR A 199 0.64 1.72 5.31
C TYR A 199 -0.78 1.86 4.81
N LYS A 200 -1.05 1.36 3.62
CA LYS A 200 -2.37 1.40 2.98
C LYS A 200 -2.67 0.06 2.33
N TRP A 201 -3.85 -0.44 2.57
CA TRP A 201 -4.38 -1.66 1.97
C TRP A 201 -5.69 -1.32 1.26
N SER A 202 -5.75 -1.55 -0.05
CA SER A 202 -6.99 -1.49 -0.82
C SER A 202 -7.61 -2.87 -0.80
N VAL A 203 -8.86 -2.96 -0.34
CA VAL A 203 -9.58 -4.21 -0.13
C VAL A 203 -10.77 -4.29 -1.08
N ASN A 204 -10.94 -5.40 -1.76
CA ASN A 204 -12.14 -5.67 -2.55
C ASN A 204 -13.31 -5.92 -1.57
N PRO A 205 -14.38 -5.11 -1.56
CA PRO A 205 -15.46 -5.22 -0.60
C PRO A 205 -16.32 -6.48 -0.77
N LYS A 206 -16.25 -7.15 -1.91
CA LYS A 206 -17.02 -8.38 -2.18
C LYS A 206 -16.30 -9.62 -1.67
N SER A 207 -14.98 -9.71 -1.90
CA SER A 207 -14.18 -10.86 -1.48
C SER A 207 -13.45 -10.66 -0.15
N ASN A 208 -13.38 -9.43 0.36
CA ASN A 208 -12.58 -8.99 1.51
C ASN A 208 -11.07 -9.28 1.36
N GLN A 209 -10.60 -9.50 0.13
CA GLN A 209 -9.18 -9.70 -0.19
C GLN A 209 -8.49 -8.37 -0.40
N ILE A 210 -7.27 -8.27 0.06
CA ILE A 210 -6.40 -7.13 -0.25
C ILE A 210 -5.98 -7.26 -1.71
N VAL A 211 -6.21 -6.23 -2.52
CA VAL A 211 -5.81 -6.17 -3.94
C VAL A 211 -4.55 -5.33 -4.15
N LEU A 212 -4.26 -4.42 -3.23
CA LEU A 212 -3.06 -3.59 -3.29
C LEU A 212 -2.61 -3.22 -1.86
N THR A 213 -1.35 -3.43 -1.57
CA THR A 213 -0.69 -2.87 -0.39
C THR A 213 0.31 -1.82 -0.84
N THR A 214 0.27 -0.64 -0.21
CA THR A 214 1.24 0.42 -0.43
C THR A 214 1.89 0.77 0.90
N VAL A 215 3.21 0.80 0.91
CA VAL A 215 4.01 1.25 2.05
C VAL A 215 4.81 2.46 1.59
N THR A 216 4.61 3.60 2.26
CA THR A 216 5.33 4.84 1.96
C THR A 216 6.21 5.20 3.15
N TYR A 217 7.49 5.41 2.89
CA TYR A 217 8.42 5.96 3.85
C TYR A 217 8.64 7.45 3.54
N ASN A 218 8.32 8.31 4.49
CA ASN A 218 8.45 9.75 4.36
C ASN A 218 9.78 10.22 4.99
N SER A 219 10.81 10.35 4.16
CA SER A 219 12.12 10.87 4.60
C SER A 219 12.10 12.40 4.63
N ASN A 220 12.71 12.98 5.68
CA ASN A 220 12.85 14.43 5.76
C ASN A 220 13.95 14.97 4.83
N THR A 221 14.83 14.13 4.33
CA THR A 221 16.03 14.53 3.57
C THR A 221 16.04 14.04 2.12
N HIS A 222 15.40 12.91 1.82
CA HIS A 222 15.48 12.24 0.52
C HIS A 222 14.13 12.10 -0.20
N GLY A 223 13.07 12.77 0.33
CA GLY A 223 11.72 12.62 -0.21
C GLY A 223 11.05 11.31 0.21
N ALA A 224 9.96 10.96 -0.46
CA ALA A 224 9.20 9.75 -0.15
C ALA A 224 9.67 8.56 -1.00
N SER A 225 9.92 7.42 -0.36
CA SER A 225 10.10 6.13 -1.03
C SER A 225 8.83 5.31 -0.91
N LYS A 226 8.47 4.58 -1.96
CA LYS A 226 7.22 3.83 -2.04
C LYS A 226 7.46 2.40 -2.48
N LEU A 227 6.91 1.45 -1.73
CA LEU A 227 6.70 0.07 -2.15
C LEU A 227 5.23 -0.12 -2.47
N SER A 228 4.92 -0.71 -3.62
CA SER A 228 3.57 -1.15 -3.97
C SER A 228 3.60 -2.66 -4.23
N TRP A 229 2.65 -3.37 -3.63
CA TRP A 229 2.49 -4.81 -3.81
C TRP A 229 1.05 -5.08 -4.20
N SER A 230 0.82 -5.42 -5.47
CA SER A 230 -0.49 -5.82 -5.99
C SER A 230 -0.66 -7.32 -5.93
N TYR A 231 -1.90 -7.74 -5.70
CA TYR A 231 -2.30 -9.15 -5.67
C TYR A 231 -3.36 -9.35 -6.75
N ASP A 232 -3.12 -10.31 -7.61
CA ASP A 232 -4.02 -10.68 -8.69
C ASP A 232 -4.04 -12.21 -8.89
N ASP A 233 -4.77 -12.69 -9.89
CA ASP A 233 -4.86 -14.10 -10.25
C ASP A 233 -5.14 -15.02 -9.05
N PHE A 234 -6.04 -14.57 -8.15
CA PHE A 234 -6.46 -15.37 -7.00
C PHE A 234 -7.05 -16.70 -7.46
N LYS A 235 -6.56 -17.79 -6.89
CA LYS A 235 -7.04 -19.15 -7.18
C LYS A 235 -7.58 -19.79 -5.91
N ALA A 236 -8.63 -20.56 -6.05
CA ALA A 236 -9.18 -21.32 -4.94
C ALA A 236 -8.12 -22.24 -4.33
N PHE A 237 -8.00 -22.21 -3.01
CA PHE A 237 -7.08 -23.03 -2.24
C PHE A 237 -7.81 -23.69 -1.08
N GLY A 238 -8.24 -24.94 -1.26
CA GLY A 238 -9.14 -25.61 -0.33
C GLY A 238 -10.52 -24.93 -0.32
N SER A 239 -11.00 -24.55 0.87
CA SER A 239 -12.26 -23.81 1.05
C SER A 239 -12.10 -22.29 0.99
N LYS A 240 -10.90 -21.78 0.73
CA LYS A 240 -10.58 -20.34 0.64
C LYS A 240 -10.23 -19.96 -0.79
N LEU A 241 -10.62 -18.77 -1.17
CA LEU A 241 -10.28 -18.12 -2.44
C LEU A 241 -9.17 -17.13 -2.17
#